data_6d6d2a6b6f8a1f6720490a24d743a693
#
_entry.id   6d6d2a6b6f8a1f6720490a24d743a693
#
_cell.length_a   1.000
_cell.length_b   1.000
_cell.length_c   1.000
_cell.angle_alpha   90.00
_cell.angle_beta   90.00
_cell.angle_gamma   90.00
#
_symmetry.space_group_name_H-M   'P 1'
#
loop_
_entity.id
_entity.type
_entity.pdbx_description
1 polymer ?
#
loop_
_entity_poly.entity_id
_entity_poly.type
_entity_poly.pdbx_seq_one_letter_code
_entity_poly.pdbx_strand_id
1 'polypeptide(L)'
;LEEENWFFRLSAYQERLEQLYRDNPAFCEPEHYRNEVLGWLKDGLRDFSISRAGGQWGIPFPTDPDHRIYVWFDALTNYITGAGFPDDMASFSKWWPADVHIIGKNITRFHCLYWPAMLLSAGLPLPKQVFAHGFMLDKGAKMSKTQGNVLDPDAMAALMSVDGVRYAVLREVPFDRDADVSYDSFVRRYNADLANDFGNLLNRTLTMTSRFLDGERPMPADAAKSELGSAWATTWSGYTKAMDAYLLNQGLEALWEFVGHANRFVDAEQPWALNKAAKAGDAEATDRLRNTLGDLLEACRVTALAVAPFMPAAAARVMSQLGLAYGYQDNGSGGPRLSESAAWGASGEVGQIGAQEILFPRVEIELASS
;
A
#
# COMPACT_ATOMS: atom_id res chain seq x y z
N LEU A 1 28.40 -16.14 -31.73
CA LEU A 1 27.60 -15.74 -32.89
C LEU A 1 27.69 -14.23 -33.02
N GLU A 2 28.16 -13.74 -34.13
CA GLU A 2 28.08 -12.33 -34.49
C GLU A 2 26.69 -12.10 -35.10
N GLU A 3 25.95 -11.13 -34.57
CA GLU A 3 24.63 -10.72 -35.06
C GLU A 3 24.70 -9.25 -35.45
N GLU A 4 24.21 -8.90 -36.62
CA GLU A 4 23.97 -7.52 -37.01
C GLU A 4 22.63 -7.09 -36.45
N ASN A 5 22.59 -6.00 -35.67
CA ASN A 5 21.36 -5.49 -35.07
C ASN A 5 21.31 -3.95 -35.17
N TRP A 6 20.14 -3.39 -35.12
CA TRP A 6 19.93 -1.96 -34.96
C TRP A 6 20.16 -1.57 -33.49
N PHE A 7 20.81 -0.43 -33.26
CA PHE A 7 21.18 0.05 -31.93
C PHE A 7 20.56 1.42 -31.67
N PHE A 8 20.04 1.60 -30.43
CA PHE A 8 19.72 2.91 -29.89
C PHE A 8 21.01 3.54 -29.33
N ARG A 9 21.31 4.76 -29.76
CA ARG A 9 22.50 5.47 -29.33
C ARG A 9 22.34 6.04 -27.92
N LEU A 10 22.33 5.18 -26.91
CA LEU A 10 22.18 5.56 -25.52
C LEU A 10 23.30 6.47 -25.05
N SER A 11 24.53 6.25 -25.54
CA SER A 11 25.72 7.06 -25.25
C SER A 11 25.52 8.54 -25.57
N ALA A 12 24.72 8.90 -26.58
CA ALA A 12 24.39 10.27 -26.92
C ALA A 12 23.54 11.01 -25.86
N TYR A 13 22.97 10.28 -24.91
CA TYR A 13 22.13 10.82 -23.82
C TYR A 13 22.86 10.88 -22.48
N GLN A 14 24.13 10.51 -22.42
CA GLN A 14 24.94 10.48 -21.19
C GLN A 14 24.81 11.78 -20.38
N GLU A 15 25.16 12.90 -20.95
CA GLU A 15 25.15 14.20 -20.26
C GLU A 15 23.74 14.62 -19.81
N ARG A 16 22.72 14.32 -20.63
CA ARG A 16 21.32 14.66 -20.30
C ARG A 16 20.80 13.81 -19.13
N LEU A 17 21.18 12.54 -19.07
CA LEU A 17 20.82 11.67 -17.95
C LEU A 17 21.57 12.05 -16.67
N GLU A 18 22.86 12.36 -16.77
CA GLU A 18 23.61 12.90 -15.61
C GLU A 18 22.98 14.19 -15.08
N GLN A 19 22.56 15.08 -15.99
CA GLN A 19 21.86 16.31 -15.59
C GLN A 19 20.52 16.00 -14.91
N LEU A 20 19.73 15.05 -15.42
CA LEU A 20 18.49 14.62 -14.79
C LEU A 20 18.70 14.24 -13.31
N TYR A 21 19.73 13.44 -13.00
CA TYR A 21 20.01 13.00 -11.61
C TYR A 21 20.62 14.10 -10.75
N ARG A 22 21.27 15.11 -11.33
CA ARG A 22 21.72 16.31 -10.60
C ARG A 22 20.53 17.20 -10.23
N ASP A 23 19.60 17.40 -11.16
CA ASP A 23 18.46 18.30 -10.97
C ASP A 23 17.33 17.67 -10.16
N ASN A 24 17.15 16.35 -10.28
CA ASN A 24 16.15 15.56 -9.55
C ASN A 24 16.79 14.32 -8.93
N PRO A 25 17.44 14.43 -7.76
CA PRO A 25 18.02 13.28 -7.07
C PRO A 25 16.97 12.22 -6.70
N ALA A 26 15.70 12.60 -6.52
CA ALA A 26 14.59 11.70 -6.22
C ALA A 26 13.99 11.00 -7.45
N PHE A 27 14.56 11.21 -8.65
CA PHE A 27 14.08 10.56 -9.88
C PHE A 27 14.10 9.03 -9.76
N CYS A 28 15.09 8.47 -9.09
CA CYS A 28 15.16 7.04 -8.78
C CYS A 28 15.22 6.85 -7.26
N GLU A 29 14.24 6.14 -6.72
CA GLU A 29 14.17 5.76 -5.31
C GLU A 29 13.97 4.23 -5.19
N PRO A 30 14.41 3.60 -4.09
CA PRO A 30 15.20 4.13 -2.97
C PRO A 30 16.66 4.48 -3.34
N GLU A 31 17.34 5.19 -2.43
CA GLU A 31 18.68 5.73 -2.63
C GLU A 31 19.72 4.68 -3.08
N HIS A 32 19.68 3.47 -2.54
CA HIS A 32 20.65 2.43 -2.91
C HIS A 32 20.53 2.01 -4.38
N TYR A 33 19.31 1.95 -4.97
CA TYR A 33 19.14 1.69 -6.41
C TYR A 33 19.52 2.91 -7.25
N ARG A 34 19.30 4.12 -6.75
CA ARG A 34 19.83 5.34 -7.39
C ARG A 34 21.36 5.28 -7.49
N ASN A 35 22.02 4.84 -6.41
CA ASN A 35 23.49 4.73 -6.40
C ASN A 35 24.01 3.71 -7.43
N GLU A 36 23.26 2.62 -7.70
CA GLU A 36 23.58 1.71 -8.80
C GLU A 36 23.49 2.42 -10.17
N VAL A 37 22.43 3.21 -10.38
CA VAL A 37 22.24 3.97 -11.62
C VAL A 37 23.36 4.98 -11.83
N LEU A 38 23.74 5.71 -10.77
CA LEU A 38 24.86 6.65 -10.81
C LEU A 38 26.19 5.93 -11.09
N GLY A 39 26.38 4.70 -10.60
CA GLY A 39 27.51 3.84 -10.95
C GLY A 39 27.57 3.55 -12.45
N TRP A 40 26.45 3.13 -13.07
CA TRP A 40 26.40 2.89 -14.51
C TRP A 40 26.66 4.17 -15.35
N LEU A 41 26.18 5.32 -14.90
CA LEU A 41 26.48 6.60 -15.54
C LEU A 41 27.98 6.93 -15.45
N LYS A 42 28.60 6.71 -14.30
CA LYS A 42 30.04 6.95 -14.10
C LYS A 42 30.92 6.06 -14.98
N ASP A 43 30.48 4.79 -15.19
CA ASP A 43 31.21 3.84 -16.05
C ASP A 43 31.07 4.15 -17.55
N GLY A 44 30.17 5.06 -17.91
CA GLY A 44 29.85 5.45 -19.28
C GLY A 44 28.79 4.53 -19.93
N LEU A 45 27.81 5.16 -20.53
CA LEU A 45 26.71 4.45 -21.18
C LEU A 45 27.14 3.86 -22.52
N ARG A 46 26.70 2.63 -22.79
CA ARG A 46 26.88 1.94 -24.06
C ARG A 46 25.58 1.84 -24.80
N ASP A 47 25.64 1.95 -26.13
CA ASP A 47 24.52 1.75 -27.02
C ASP A 47 23.95 0.34 -26.84
N PHE A 48 22.63 0.18 -26.94
CA PHE A 48 21.99 -1.11 -26.78
C PHE A 48 21.18 -1.52 -28.02
N SER A 49 21.16 -2.81 -28.29
CA SER A 49 20.42 -3.35 -29.44
C SER A 49 18.90 -3.22 -29.24
N ILE A 50 18.22 -2.70 -30.26
CA ILE A 50 16.77 -2.52 -30.32
C ILE A 50 16.10 -3.44 -31.33
N SER A 51 16.86 -4.30 -31.99
CA SER A 51 16.33 -5.32 -32.91
C SER A 51 16.94 -6.69 -32.65
N ARG A 52 16.33 -7.70 -33.24
CA ARG A 52 16.87 -9.06 -33.33
C ARG A 52 16.69 -9.56 -34.76
N ALA A 53 17.75 -10.12 -35.34
CA ALA A 53 17.71 -10.74 -36.63
C ALA A 53 16.90 -12.03 -36.60
N GLY A 54 16.15 -12.30 -37.66
CA GLY A 54 15.35 -13.52 -37.84
C GLY A 54 14.10 -13.57 -36.97
N GLY A 55 13.45 -14.74 -36.99
CA GLY A 55 12.20 -14.96 -36.26
C GLY A 55 10.94 -14.61 -37.05
N GLN A 56 9.93 -15.50 -36.99
CA GLN A 56 8.61 -15.26 -37.61
C GLN A 56 7.66 -14.48 -36.71
N TRP A 57 7.92 -14.49 -35.39
CA TRP A 57 7.11 -13.83 -34.36
C TRP A 57 7.73 -12.52 -33.92
N GLY A 58 6.90 -11.48 -33.77
CA GLY A 58 7.29 -10.17 -33.28
C GLY A 58 6.95 -9.05 -34.27
N ILE A 59 7.10 -7.80 -33.81
CA ILE A 59 6.85 -6.59 -34.60
C ILE A 59 8.00 -6.41 -35.59
N PRO A 60 7.78 -6.35 -36.91
CA PRO A 60 8.82 -6.08 -37.90
C PRO A 60 9.49 -4.74 -37.61
N PHE A 61 10.82 -4.69 -37.76
CA PHE A 61 11.55 -3.43 -37.65
C PHE A 61 11.20 -2.53 -38.86
N PRO A 62 10.81 -1.26 -38.67
CA PRO A 62 10.19 -0.44 -39.73
C PRO A 62 11.02 -0.28 -41.00
N THR A 63 12.36 -0.21 -40.85
CA THR A 63 13.30 0.01 -41.98
C THR A 63 14.04 -1.26 -42.40
N ASP A 64 13.78 -2.39 -41.73
CA ASP A 64 14.46 -3.67 -41.96
C ASP A 64 13.52 -4.84 -41.60
N PRO A 65 12.67 -5.32 -42.54
CA PRO A 65 11.68 -6.34 -42.26
C PRO A 65 12.22 -7.70 -41.82
N ASP A 66 13.51 -7.97 -42.05
CA ASP A 66 14.18 -9.20 -41.61
C ASP A 66 14.52 -9.19 -40.10
N HIS A 67 14.40 -8.02 -39.49
CA HIS A 67 14.56 -7.84 -38.05
C HIS A 67 13.20 -7.69 -37.33
N ARG A 68 13.21 -8.01 -36.04
CA ARG A 68 12.07 -7.77 -35.13
C ARG A 68 12.50 -6.78 -34.06
N ILE A 69 11.56 -5.93 -33.64
CA ILE A 69 11.80 -4.99 -32.53
C ILE A 69 12.12 -5.79 -31.27
N TYR A 70 13.18 -5.38 -30.57
CA TYR A 70 13.56 -5.98 -29.29
C TYR A 70 12.50 -5.69 -28.23
N VAL A 71 12.11 -6.75 -27.50
CA VAL A 71 10.98 -6.72 -26.56
C VAL A 71 11.04 -5.55 -25.54
N TRP A 72 12.18 -5.21 -25.03
CA TRP A 72 12.28 -4.11 -24.06
C TRP A 72 12.16 -2.72 -24.70
N PHE A 73 12.48 -2.57 -25.97
CA PHE A 73 12.25 -1.33 -26.70
C PHE A 73 10.76 -1.13 -26.98
N ASP A 74 10.04 -2.20 -27.29
CA ASP A 74 8.58 -2.20 -27.44
C ASP A 74 7.86 -2.07 -26.10
N ALA A 75 8.21 -2.93 -25.11
CA ALA A 75 7.51 -3.00 -23.83
C ALA A 75 7.48 -1.67 -23.07
N LEU A 76 8.54 -0.86 -23.10
CA LEU A 76 8.58 0.42 -22.40
C LEU A 76 7.60 1.44 -23.00
N THR A 77 7.26 1.35 -24.29
CA THR A 77 6.31 2.28 -24.91
C THR A 77 4.87 2.09 -24.45
N ASN A 78 4.55 0.94 -23.81
CA ASN A 78 3.19 0.68 -23.30
C ASN A 78 2.71 1.74 -22.32
N TYR A 79 3.60 2.37 -21.55
CA TYR A 79 3.24 3.42 -20.59
C TYR A 79 2.59 4.63 -21.27
N ILE A 80 3.17 5.08 -22.39
CA ILE A 80 2.61 6.21 -23.16
C ILE A 80 1.41 5.78 -23.99
N THR A 81 1.43 4.56 -24.56
CA THR A 81 0.30 3.99 -25.29
C THR A 81 -0.93 3.85 -24.40
N GLY A 82 -0.75 3.30 -23.19
CA GLY A 82 -1.82 3.20 -22.19
C GLY A 82 -2.38 4.55 -21.74
N ALA A 83 -1.57 5.62 -21.79
CA ALA A 83 -2.01 6.99 -21.52
C ALA A 83 -2.73 7.65 -22.72
N GLY A 84 -2.71 7.03 -23.93
CA GLY A 84 -3.40 7.53 -25.11
C GLY A 84 -2.51 8.02 -26.26
N PHE A 85 -1.17 8.00 -26.12
CA PHE A 85 -0.26 8.44 -27.18
C PHE A 85 -0.18 7.40 -28.32
N PRO A 86 -0.16 7.82 -29.59
CA PRO A 86 -0.35 9.20 -30.10
C PRO A 86 -1.81 9.53 -30.46
N ASP A 87 -2.76 8.58 -30.33
CA ASP A 87 -4.07 8.63 -30.93
C ASP A 87 -5.08 9.49 -30.13
N ASP A 88 -4.92 9.57 -28.80
CA ASP A 88 -5.73 10.37 -27.88
C ASP A 88 -4.85 11.31 -27.05
N MET A 89 -4.49 12.44 -27.62
CA MET A 89 -3.65 13.44 -26.97
C MET A 89 -4.34 14.13 -25.79
N ALA A 90 -5.67 14.12 -25.72
CA ALA A 90 -6.40 14.67 -24.57
C ALA A 90 -6.24 13.75 -23.35
N SER A 91 -6.41 12.44 -23.52
CA SER A 91 -6.10 11.45 -22.49
C SER A 91 -4.63 11.48 -22.09
N PHE A 92 -3.73 11.50 -23.10
CA PHE A 92 -2.28 11.58 -22.85
C PHE A 92 -1.92 12.79 -21.99
N SER A 93 -2.38 13.98 -22.32
CA SER A 93 -2.09 15.18 -21.55
C SER A 93 -2.65 15.16 -20.12
N LYS A 94 -3.69 14.36 -19.87
CA LYS A 94 -4.26 14.18 -18.53
C LYS A 94 -3.43 13.23 -17.68
N TRP A 95 -2.91 12.14 -18.25
CA TRP A 95 -2.29 11.05 -17.51
C TRP A 95 -0.77 11.03 -17.59
N TRP A 96 -0.18 11.77 -18.54
CA TRP A 96 1.26 11.86 -18.71
C TRP A 96 1.76 13.28 -18.45
N PRO A 97 2.90 13.50 -17.75
CA PRO A 97 3.81 12.48 -17.26
C PRO A 97 3.28 11.70 -16.05
N ALA A 98 3.65 10.41 -15.96
CA ALA A 98 3.36 9.60 -14.80
C ALA A 98 3.97 10.21 -13.53
N ASP A 99 3.23 10.17 -12.42
CA ASP A 99 3.76 10.63 -11.12
C ASP A 99 4.86 9.69 -10.62
N VAL A 100 4.65 8.37 -10.76
CA VAL A 100 5.64 7.37 -10.40
C VAL A 100 5.52 6.11 -11.27
N HIS A 101 6.67 5.55 -11.65
CA HIS A 101 6.78 4.17 -12.13
C HIS A 101 7.21 3.29 -10.97
N ILE A 102 6.33 2.37 -10.53
CA ILE A 102 6.66 1.37 -9.51
C ILE A 102 7.11 0.10 -10.22
N ILE A 103 8.34 -0.32 -9.97
CA ILE A 103 9.00 -1.41 -10.70
C ILE A 103 9.74 -2.37 -9.79
N GLY A 104 9.94 -3.61 -10.23
CA GLY A 104 10.89 -4.51 -9.58
C GLY A 104 12.35 -4.08 -9.83
N LYS A 105 13.20 -4.25 -8.84
CA LYS A 105 14.62 -3.84 -8.90
C LYS A 105 15.40 -4.38 -10.11
N ASN A 106 15.01 -5.54 -10.64
CA ASN A 106 15.69 -6.18 -11.79
C ASN A 106 15.55 -5.42 -13.12
N ILE A 107 14.62 -4.46 -13.17
CA ILE A 107 14.37 -3.65 -14.37
C ILE A 107 14.70 -2.16 -14.15
N THR A 108 15.46 -1.84 -13.09
CA THR A 108 15.88 -0.47 -12.77
C THR A 108 16.64 0.17 -13.93
N ARG A 109 17.57 -0.56 -14.55
CA ARG A 109 18.36 -0.04 -15.67
C ARG A 109 17.48 0.38 -16.85
N PHE A 110 16.44 -0.38 -17.15
CA PHE A 110 15.51 -0.07 -18.25
C PHE A 110 14.69 1.18 -17.96
N HIS A 111 14.22 1.37 -16.73
CA HIS A 111 13.35 2.50 -16.36
C HIS A 111 14.11 3.76 -15.97
N CYS A 112 15.36 3.62 -15.53
CA CYS A 112 16.15 4.75 -15.04
C CYS A 112 17.17 5.27 -16.06
N LEU A 113 17.47 4.51 -17.12
CA LEU A 113 18.39 4.92 -18.18
C LEU A 113 17.76 4.83 -19.58
N TYR A 114 17.28 3.65 -19.98
CA TYR A 114 16.80 3.43 -21.34
C TYR A 114 15.52 4.19 -21.62
N TRP A 115 14.52 4.06 -20.74
CA TRP A 115 13.25 4.72 -20.90
C TRP A 115 13.32 6.26 -20.90
N PRO A 116 14.03 6.93 -19.98
CA PRO A 116 14.26 8.37 -20.07
C PRO A 116 14.95 8.79 -21.36
N ALA A 117 15.96 8.04 -21.81
CA ALA A 117 16.65 8.35 -23.07
C ALA A 117 15.72 8.21 -24.29
N MET A 118 14.86 7.18 -24.32
CA MET A 118 13.85 7.00 -25.37
C MET A 118 12.87 8.15 -25.40
N LEU A 119 12.33 8.55 -24.24
CA LEU A 119 11.43 9.72 -24.13
C LEU A 119 12.10 11.02 -24.56
N LEU A 120 13.34 11.25 -24.14
CA LEU A 120 14.14 12.40 -24.56
C LEU A 120 14.37 12.41 -26.06
N SER A 121 14.56 11.23 -26.68
CA SER A 121 14.69 11.07 -28.12
C SER A 121 13.41 11.40 -28.88
N ALA A 122 12.27 11.02 -28.30
CA ALA A 122 10.95 11.30 -28.86
C ALA A 122 10.45 12.73 -28.56
N GLY A 123 11.16 13.52 -27.78
CA GLY A 123 10.72 14.87 -27.36
C GLY A 123 9.55 14.83 -26.37
N LEU A 124 9.37 13.73 -25.65
CA LEU A 124 8.29 13.55 -24.69
C LEU A 124 8.75 13.86 -23.25
N PRO A 125 7.82 14.30 -22.37
CA PRO A 125 8.12 14.52 -20.96
C PRO A 125 8.53 13.23 -20.27
N LEU A 126 9.43 13.34 -19.27
CA LEU A 126 9.83 12.22 -18.42
C LEU A 126 8.80 11.97 -17.31
N PRO A 127 8.67 10.73 -16.79
CA PRO A 127 7.96 10.49 -15.54
C PRO A 127 8.62 11.31 -14.42
N LYS A 128 7.86 11.63 -13.36
CA LYS A 128 8.40 12.42 -12.25
C LYS A 128 9.37 11.61 -11.39
N GLN A 129 9.09 10.30 -11.23
CA GLN A 129 9.85 9.40 -10.36
C GLN A 129 9.77 7.95 -10.83
N VAL A 130 10.82 7.18 -10.51
CA VAL A 130 10.85 5.72 -10.58
C VAL A 130 11.12 5.17 -9.19
N PHE A 131 10.24 4.34 -8.66
CA PHE A 131 10.43 3.64 -7.39
C PHE A 131 10.67 2.15 -7.65
N ALA A 132 11.86 1.66 -7.27
CA ALA A 132 12.23 0.26 -7.44
C ALA A 132 12.00 -0.51 -6.13
N HIS A 133 11.16 -1.55 -6.18
CA HIS A 133 10.91 -2.41 -5.02
C HIS A 133 11.78 -3.67 -5.02
N GLY A 134 11.97 -4.24 -3.83
CA GLY A 134 12.71 -5.49 -3.63
C GLY A 134 11.93 -6.75 -4.05
N PHE A 135 12.56 -7.90 -3.88
CA PHE A 135 11.94 -9.21 -4.13
C PHE A 135 11.46 -9.86 -2.84
N MET A 136 10.41 -10.65 -2.97
CA MET A 136 10.07 -11.68 -2.00
C MET A 136 10.96 -12.90 -2.26
N LEU A 137 11.63 -13.35 -1.20
CA LEU A 137 12.54 -14.50 -1.22
C LEU A 137 11.96 -15.61 -0.36
N ASP A 138 12.34 -16.86 -0.67
CA ASP A 138 12.12 -18.02 0.18
C ASP A 138 13.48 -18.56 0.58
N LYS A 139 13.82 -18.49 1.88
CA LYS A 139 15.10 -18.91 2.46
C LYS A 139 16.32 -18.31 1.73
N GLY A 140 16.24 -17.02 1.42
CA GLY A 140 17.28 -16.29 0.70
C GLY A 140 17.31 -16.51 -0.82
N ALA A 141 16.45 -17.37 -1.36
CA ALA A 141 16.38 -17.67 -2.79
C ALA A 141 15.20 -16.97 -3.46
N LYS A 142 15.39 -16.52 -4.71
CA LYS A 142 14.31 -15.98 -5.51
C LYS A 142 13.24 -17.06 -5.74
N MET A 143 11.98 -16.71 -5.46
CA MET A 143 10.84 -17.58 -5.79
C MET A 143 10.74 -17.83 -7.29
N SER A 144 10.58 -19.08 -7.69
CA SER A 144 10.37 -19.45 -9.09
C SER A 144 9.47 -20.69 -9.21
N LYS A 145 8.65 -20.72 -10.27
CA LYS A 145 7.79 -21.88 -10.56
C LYS A 145 8.60 -23.17 -10.74
N THR A 146 9.80 -23.06 -11.29
CA THR A 146 10.70 -24.20 -11.53
C THR A 146 11.21 -24.82 -10.23
N GLN A 147 11.36 -24.04 -9.16
CA GLN A 147 11.80 -24.51 -7.85
C GLN A 147 10.64 -24.95 -6.95
N GLY A 148 9.38 -24.71 -7.38
CA GLY A 148 8.19 -25.08 -6.62
C GLY A 148 8.01 -24.32 -5.29
N ASN A 149 8.72 -23.19 -5.10
CA ASN A 149 8.71 -22.37 -3.89
C ASN A 149 7.89 -21.08 -4.03
N VAL A 150 6.97 -21.06 -4.98
CA VAL A 150 6.07 -19.91 -5.19
C VAL A 150 4.89 -20.03 -4.24
N LEU A 151 4.62 -18.94 -3.51
CA LEU A 151 3.40 -18.82 -2.73
C LEU A 151 2.21 -18.67 -3.68
N ASP A 152 1.22 -19.53 -3.53
CA ASP A 152 -0.01 -19.49 -4.32
C ASP A 152 -0.98 -18.44 -3.74
N PRO A 153 -1.25 -17.32 -4.46
CA PRO A 153 -2.12 -16.28 -3.96
C PRO A 153 -3.57 -16.74 -3.77
N ASP A 154 -4.05 -17.65 -4.60
CA ASP A 154 -5.43 -18.15 -4.52
C ASP A 154 -5.63 -19.03 -3.30
N ALA A 155 -4.67 -19.93 -3.00
CA ALA A 155 -4.67 -20.72 -1.77
C ALA A 155 -4.58 -19.84 -0.52
N MET A 156 -3.75 -18.79 -0.55
CA MET A 156 -3.66 -17.82 0.54
C MET A 156 -4.97 -17.03 0.72
N ALA A 157 -5.61 -16.60 -0.37
CA ALA A 157 -6.87 -15.86 -0.32
C ALA A 157 -8.03 -16.73 0.17
N ALA A 158 -8.05 -18.02 -0.18
CA ALA A 158 -9.02 -18.98 0.35
C ALA A 158 -8.89 -19.17 1.87
N LEU A 159 -7.66 -19.08 2.40
CA LEU A 159 -7.38 -19.26 3.82
C LEU A 159 -7.65 -18.00 4.66
N MET A 160 -7.18 -16.83 4.23
CA MET A 160 -7.18 -15.60 5.03
C MET A 160 -7.92 -14.42 4.39
N SER A 161 -8.68 -14.66 3.32
CA SER A 161 -9.33 -13.66 2.45
C SER A 161 -8.34 -12.84 1.62
N VAL A 162 -8.85 -12.17 0.58
CA VAL A 162 -8.05 -11.26 -0.26
C VAL A 162 -7.46 -10.13 0.56
N ASP A 163 -8.25 -9.50 1.43
CA ASP A 163 -7.79 -8.40 2.29
C ASP A 163 -6.71 -8.87 3.28
N GLY A 164 -6.85 -10.08 3.83
CA GLY A 164 -5.85 -10.67 4.71
C GLY A 164 -4.52 -10.91 4.01
N VAL A 165 -4.55 -11.41 2.76
CA VAL A 165 -3.34 -11.58 1.92
C VAL A 165 -2.69 -10.24 1.61
N ARG A 166 -3.47 -9.25 1.16
CA ARG A 166 -2.97 -7.90 0.88
C ARG A 166 -2.29 -7.29 2.09
N TYR A 167 -2.94 -7.39 3.26
CA TYR A 167 -2.37 -6.92 4.51
C TYR A 167 -1.06 -7.63 4.85
N ALA A 168 -1.07 -8.97 4.86
CA ALA A 168 0.10 -9.76 5.25
C ALA A 168 1.30 -9.47 4.36
N VAL A 169 1.11 -9.39 3.04
CA VAL A 169 2.18 -9.06 2.09
C VAL A 169 2.71 -7.64 2.33
N LEU A 170 1.83 -6.63 2.39
CA LEU A 170 2.23 -5.22 2.48
C LEU A 170 2.77 -4.85 3.87
N ARG A 171 2.45 -5.64 4.90
CA ARG A 171 2.97 -5.46 6.27
C ARG A 171 4.29 -6.18 6.52
N GLU A 172 4.44 -7.39 5.97
CA GLU A 172 5.61 -8.24 6.23
C GLU A 172 6.77 -7.92 5.29
N VAL A 173 6.47 -7.46 4.07
CA VAL A 173 7.50 -7.18 3.05
C VAL A 173 7.87 -5.70 3.06
N PRO A 174 9.10 -5.33 3.46
CA PRO A 174 9.60 -3.98 3.22
C PRO A 174 9.59 -3.68 1.73
N PHE A 175 9.01 -2.55 1.35
CA PHE A 175 8.82 -2.24 -0.07
C PHE A 175 10.12 -1.79 -0.74
N ASP A 176 11.04 -1.23 0.03
CA ASP A 176 12.32 -0.68 -0.42
C ASP A 176 13.45 -1.71 -0.60
N ARG A 177 13.29 -2.97 -0.15
CA ARG A 177 14.34 -4.00 -0.17
C ARG A 177 13.78 -5.42 -0.23
N ASP A 178 14.68 -6.39 -0.44
CA ASP A 178 14.33 -7.81 -0.42
C ASP A 178 13.90 -8.24 0.99
N ALA A 179 12.97 -9.20 1.04
CA ALA A 179 12.53 -9.82 2.28
C ALA A 179 12.30 -11.32 2.11
N ASP A 180 12.78 -12.09 3.08
CA ASP A 180 12.41 -13.50 3.21
C ASP A 180 11.00 -13.62 3.79
N VAL A 181 10.16 -14.37 3.11
CA VAL A 181 8.77 -14.60 3.50
C VAL A 181 8.42 -16.08 3.40
N SER A 182 7.43 -16.47 4.16
CA SER A 182 6.89 -17.84 4.12
C SER A 182 5.38 -17.80 4.34
N TYR A 183 4.72 -18.89 3.95
CA TYR A 183 3.32 -19.09 4.25
C TYR A 183 3.02 -18.90 5.75
N ASP A 184 3.87 -19.51 6.59
CA ASP A 184 3.75 -19.42 8.04
C ASP A 184 3.94 -18.00 8.58
N SER A 185 4.84 -17.20 7.99
CA SER A 185 5.04 -15.81 8.42
C SER A 185 3.80 -14.97 8.15
N PHE A 186 3.16 -15.14 7.01
CA PHE A 186 1.94 -14.44 6.66
C PHE A 186 0.74 -14.84 7.55
N VAL A 187 0.57 -16.13 7.81
CA VAL A 187 -0.51 -16.60 8.72
C VAL A 187 -0.27 -16.11 10.15
N ARG A 188 0.97 -16.16 10.65
CA ARG A 188 1.30 -15.59 11.97
C ARG A 188 0.99 -14.10 12.03
N ARG A 189 1.34 -13.33 11.00
CA ARG A 189 1.08 -11.90 10.90
C ARG A 189 -0.43 -11.62 10.90
N TYR A 190 -1.17 -12.31 10.05
CA TYR A 190 -2.63 -12.23 10.01
C TYR A 190 -3.27 -12.50 11.38
N ASN A 191 -2.89 -13.59 12.03
CA ASN A 191 -3.46 -13.94 13.34
C ASN A 191 -3.09 -12.94 14.43
N ALA A 192 -1.85 -12.45 14.46
CA ALA A 192 -1.41 -11.50 15.47
C ALA A 192 -2.10 -10.15 15.29
N ASP A 193 -1.93 -9.57 14.11
CA ASP A 193 -2.35 -8.19 13.88
C ASP A 193 -3.86 -8.07 13.60
N LEU A 194 -4.42 -8.96 12.74
CA LEU A 194 -5.81 -8.82 12.32
C LEU A 194 -6.79 -9.53 13.27
N ALA A 195 -6.56 -10.81 13.57
CA ALA A 195 -7.49 -11.54 14.42
C ALA A 195 -7.40 -11.13 15.90
N ASN A 196 -6.17 -11.07 16.45
CA ASN A 196 -5.98 -10.83 17.88
C ASN A 196 -5.96 -9.34 18.25
N ASP A 197 -5.36 -8.45 17.43
CA ASP A 197 -5.29 -7.04 17.78
C ASP A 197 -6.50 -6.25 17.30
N PHE A 198 -6.61 -5.99 15.99
CA PHE A 198 -7.66 -5.11 15.48
C PHE A 198 -9.05 -5.75 15.54
N GLY A 199 -9.17 -7.03 15.16
CA GLY A 199 -10.44 -7.75 15.23
C GLY A 199 -10.98 -7.89 16.67
N ASN A 200 -10.07 -8.15 17.64
CA ASN A 200 -10.44 -8.20 19.04
C ASN A 200 -10.81 -6.82 19.62
N LEU A 201 -10.05 -5.76 19.27
CA LEU A 201 -10.39 -4.38 19.66
C LEU A 201 -11.81 -4.02 19.21
N LEU A 202 -12.12 -4.22 17.92
CA LEU A 202 -13.44 -3.95 17.35
C LEU A 202 -14.54 -4.75 18.07
N ASN A 203 -14.36 -6.07 18.18
CA ASN A 203 -15.35 -6.96 18.80
C ASN A 203 -15.61 -6.61 20.27
N ARG A 204 -14.55 -6.36 21.05
CA ARG A 204 -14.69 -5.94 22.47
C ARG A 204 -15.42 -4.60 22.56
N THR A 205 -15.05 -3.62 21.76
CA THR A 205 -15.66 -2.28 21.75
C THR A 205 -17.14 -2.35 21.41
N LEU A 206 -17.52 -3.04 20.32
CA LEU A 206 -18.91 -3.20 19.91
C LEU A 206 -19.73 -3.98 20.94
N THR A 207 -19.17 -5.03 21.52
CA THR A 207 -19.83 -5.82 22.56
C THR A 207 -20.12 -4.99 23.81
N MET A 208 -19.16 -4.16 24.26
CA MET A 208 -19.36 -3.27 25.40
C MET A 208 -20.36 -2.16 25.08
N THR A 209 -20.29 -1.57 23.89
CA THR A 209 -21.27 -0.56 23.43
C THR A 209 -22.68 -1.13 23.40
N SER A 210 -22.86 -2.33 22.83
CA SER A 210 -24.16 -2.99 22.80
C SER A 210 -24.71 -3.27 24.21
N ARG A 211 -23.88 -3.75 25.14
CA ARG A 211 -24.31 -4.16 26.50
C ARG A 211 -24.43 -3.02 27.49
N PHE A 212 -23.65 -1.95 27.33
CA PHE A 212 -23.57 -0.88 28.33
C PHE A 212 -24.28 0.39 27.89
N LEU A 213 -24.47 0.59 26.59
CA LEU A 213 -25.13 1.76 26.01
C LEU A 213 -26.31 1.38 25.07
N ASP A 214 -26.81 0.15 25.15
CA ASP A 214 -27.92 -0.35 24.31
C ASP A 214 -27.66 -0.13 22.80
N GLY A 215 -26.38 -0.23 22.39
CA GLY A 215 -25.93 -0.04 21.01
C GLY A 215 -25.81 1.42 20.57
N GLU A 216 -26.05 2.38 21.45
CA GLU A 216 -25.81 3.79 21.14
C GLU A 216 -24.31 4.04 20.89
N ARG A 217 -23.99 4.63 19.76
CA ARG A 217 -22.65 5.08 19.39
C ARG A 217 -22.48 6.54 19.82
N PRO A 218 -21.83 6.79 20.98
CA PRO A 218 -21.58 8.16 21.43
C PRO A 218 -20.53 8.84 20.57
N MET A 219 -20.51 10.18 20.61
CA MET A 219 -19.40 10.94 20.06
C MET A 219 -18.13 10.69 20.85
N PRO A 220 -16.95 10.69 20.20
CA PRO A 220 -15.67 10.71 20.90
C PRO A 220 -15.49 12.03 21.65
N ALA A 221 -14.64 12.03 22.66
CA ALA A 221 -14.17 13.27 23.26
C ALA A 221 -13.41 14.14 22.23
N ASP A 222 -13.35 15.44 22.48
CA ASP A 222 -12.52 16.35 21.68
C ASP A 222 -11.09 15.82 21.59
N ALA A 223 -10.49 15.85 20.39
CA ALA A 223 -9.17 15.28 20.13
C ALA A 223 -8.09 15.80 21.11
N ALA A 224 -8.15 17.05 21.52
CA ALA A 224 -7.19 17.62 22.47
C ALA A 224 -7.40 17.16 23.92
N LYS A 225 -8.57 16.58 24.22
CA LYS A 225 -8.95 16.06 25.54
C LYS A 225 -8.94 14.53 25.59
N SER A 226 -8.87 13.87 24.44
CA SER A 226 -8.79 12.43 24.32
C SER A 226 -7.34 11.97 24.21
N GLU A 227 -6.96 10.98 25.02
CA GLU A 227 -5.67 10.31 24.92
C GLU A 227 -5.52 9.66 23.54
N LEU A 228 -6.56 8.95 23.08
CA LEU A 228 -6.55 8.30 21.77
C LEU A 228 -6.61 9.32 20.63
N GLY A 229 -7.33 10.44 20.79
CA GLY A 229 -7.33 11.53 19.82
C GLY A 229 -5.97 12.16 19.60
N SER A 230 -5.24 12.41 20.70
CA SER A 230 -3.86 12.93 20.66
C SER A 230 -2.89 11.92 20.05
N ALA A 231 -3.02 10.64 20.39
CA ALA A 231 -2.22 9.55 19.80
C ALA A 231 -2.50 9.41 18.30
N TRP A 232 -3.77 9.54 17.89
CA TRP A 232 -4.15 9.49 16.47
C TRP A 232 -3.48 10.60 15.65
N ALA A 233 -3.44 11.83 16.14
CA ALA A 233 -2.77 12.92 15.43
C ALA A 233 -1.30 12.61 15.12
N THR A 234 -0.59 12.01 16.08
CA THR A 234 0.80 11.56 15.90
C THR A 234 0.90 10.41 14.90
N THR A 235 0.03 9.42 15.06
CA THR A 235 -0.05 8.26 14.16
C THR A 235 -0.33 8.68 12.72
N TRP A 236 -1.31 9.55 12.52
CA TRP A 236 -1.67 10.04 11.19
C TRP A 236 -0.51 10.75 10.49
N SER A 237 0.24 11.57 11.22
CA SER A 237 1.44 12.23 10.69
C SER A 237 2.52 11.22 10.28
N GLY A 238 2.79 10.20 11.10
CA GLY A 238 3.74 9.13 10.78
C GLY A 238 3.28 8.27 9.59
N TYR A 239 1.99 7.91 9.58
CA TYR A 239 1.37 7.13 8.52
C TYR A 239 1.46 7.84 7.16
N THR A 240 1.02 9.09 7.09
CA THR A 240 1.04 9.85 5.82
C THR A 240 2.46 10.04 5.31
N LYS A 241 3.42 10.37 6.19
CA LYS A 241 4.83 10.48 5.81
C LYS A 241 5.39 9.17 5.23
N ALA A 242 5.05 8.03 5.83
CA ALA A 242 5.47 6.73 5.33
C ALA A 242 4.83 6.40 3.99
N MET A 243 3.52 6.68 3.83
CA MET A 243 2.80 6.46 2.58
C MET A 243 3.34 7.31 1.44
N ASP A 244 3.62 8.60 1.68
CA ASP A 244 4.21 9.50 0.70
C ASP A 244 5.62 9.08 0.25
N ALA A 245 6.34 8.36 1.12
CA ALA A 245 7.65 7.77 0.82
C ALA A 245 7.58 6.33 0.25
N TYR A 246 6.40 5.81 -0.03
CA TYR A 246 6.15 4.41 -0.46
C TYR A 246 6.62 3.35 0.53
N LEU A 247 6.80 3.71 1.80
CA LEU A 247 7.19 2.79 2.88
C LEU A 247 5.92 2.16 3.51
N LEU A 248 5.19 1.37 2.73
CA LEU A 248 3.86 0.87 3.04
C LEU A 248 3.81 0.06 4.34
N ASN A 249 4.83 -0.78 4.58
CA ASN A 249 4.96 -1.55 5.81
C ASN A 249 5.12 -0.65 7.04
N GLN A 250 5.86 0.46 6.95
CA GLN A 250 6.03 1.42 8.05
C GLN A 250 4.73 2.21 8.32
N GLY A 251 3.98 2.53 7.27
CA GLY A 251 2.65 3.11 7.43
C GLY A 251 1.72 2.19 8.22
N LEU A 252 1.68 0.91 7.86
CA LEU A 252 0.91 -0.10 8.61
C LEU A 252 1.46 -0.31 10.03
N GLU A 253 2.77 -0.23 10.24
CA GLU A 253 3.37 -0.33 11.57
C GLU A 253 2.89 0.79 12.50
N ALA A 254 2.91 2.03 12.03
CA ALA A 254 2.38 3.16 12.80
C ALA A 254 0.90 2.99 13.17
N LEU A 255 0.08 2.43 12.25
CA LEU A 255 -1.32 2.13 12.56
C LEU A 255 -1.46 1.03 13.61
N TRP A 256 -0.62 -0.02 13.59
CA TRP A 256 -0.71 -1.11 14.57
C TRP A 256 -0.15 -0.72 15.95
N GLU A 257 0.78 0.21 16.02
CA GLU A 257 1.16 0.85 17.29
C GLU A 257 -0.04 1.58 17.92
N PHE A 258 -0.84 2.28 17.11
CA PHE A 258 -2.07 2.92 17.57
C PHE A 258 -3.15 1.90 17.99
N VAL A 259 -3.36 0.83 17.22
CA VAL A 259 -4.28 -0.26 17.60
C VAL A 259 -3.86 -0.89 18.93
N GLY A 260 -2.56 -1.15 19.10
CA GLY A 260 -2.00 -1.63 20.38
C GLY A 260 -2.21 -0.64 21.52
N HIS A 261 -2.10 0.66 21.27
CA HIS A 261 -2.41 1.70 22.25
C HIS A 261 -3.90 1.66 22.64
N ALA A 262 -4.80 1.59 21.66
CA ALA A 262 -6.24 1.50 21.92
C ALA A 262 -6.61 0.24 22.73
N ASN A 263 -5.98 -0.90 22.48
CA ASN A 263 -6.17 -2.11 23.28
C ASN A 263 -5.74 -1.89 24.74
N ARG A 264 -4.58 -1.27 24.97
CA ARG A 264 -4.12 -0.93 26.34
C ARG A 264 -5.05 0.08 27.03
N PHE A 265 -5.58 1.03 26.29
CA PHE A 265 -6.55 2.01 26.79
C PHE A 265 -7.83 1.33 27.30
N VAL A 266 -8.34 0.28 26.62
CA VAL A 266 -9.46 -0.51 27.13
C VAL A 266 -9.15 -1.10 28.51
N ASP A 267 -7.94 -1.63 28.69
CA ASP A 267 -7.57 -2.28 29.95
C ASP A 267 -7.29 -1.26 31.06
N ALA A 268 -6.80 -0.06 30.74
CA ALA A 268 -6.58 1.03 31.67
C ALA A 268 -7.89 1.68 32.15
N GLU A 269 -8.82 1.97 31.22
CA GLU A 269 -10.09 2.62 31.52
C GLU A 269 -11.13 1.68 32.15
N GLN A 270 -10.98 0.37 31.98
CA GLN A 270 -11.87 -0.65 32.55
C GLN A 270 -13.36 -0.33 32.37
N PRO A 271 -13.90 -0.25 31.12
CA PRO A 271 -15.30 0.15 30.87
C PRO A 271 -16.33 -0.68 31.64
N TRP A 272 -16.00 -1.94 31.95
CA TRP A 272 -16.84 -2.81 32.79
C TRP A 272 -16.98 -2.31 34.24
N ALA A 273 -15.93 -1.73 34.81
CA ALA A 273 -15.95 -1.13 36.13
C ALA A 273 -16.72 0.21 36.11
N LEU A 274 -16.49 1.04 35.07
CA LEU A 274 -17.26 2.27 34.85
C LEU A 274 -18.78 1.98 34.72
N ASN A 275 -19.14 0.97 33.94
CA ASN A 275 -20.55 0.56 33.80
C ASN A 275 -21.16 0.07 35.13
N LYS A 276 -20.40 -0.61 35.97
CA LYS A 276 -20.88 -1.02 37.31
C LYS A 276 -21.15 0.20 38.21
N ALA A 277 -20.26 1.19 38.21
CA ALA A 277 -20.42 2.42 38.99
C ALA A 277 -21.57 3.29 38.44
N ALA A 278 -21.67 3.43 37.10
CA ALA A 278 -22.79 4.14 36.45
C ALA A 278 -24.15 3.55 36.83
N LYS A 279 -24.29 2.22 36.83
CA LYS A 279 -25.51 1.53 37.26
C LYS A 279 -25.81 1.71 38.77
N ALA A 280 -24.83 2.06 39.57
CA ALA A 280 -24.99 2.42 40.97
C ALA A 280 -25.36 3.91 41.18
N GLY A 281 -25.51 4.69 40.11
CA GLY A 281 -25.93 6.10 40.14
C GLY A 281 -24.78 7.10 40.11
N ASP A 282 -23.54 6.67 39.80
CA ASP A 282 -22.38 7.54 39.64
C ASP A 282 -22.45 8.26 38.29
N ALA A 283 -22.73 9.55 38.30
CA ALA A 283 -22.85 10.37 37.11
C ALA A 283 -21.49 10.59 36.40
N GLU A 284 -20.39 10.75 37.15
CA GLU A 284 -19.05 10.90 36.59
C GLU A 284 -18.62 9.61 35.87
N ALA A 285 -18.88 8.45 36.46
CA ALA A 285 -18.63 7.15 35.83
C ALA A 285 -19.46 6.98 34.55
N THR A 286 -20.72 7.51 34.53
CA THR A 286 -21.55 7.48 33.33
C THR A 286 -20.96 8.27 32.19
N ASP A 287 -20.54 9.51 32.43
CA ASP A 287 -19.93 10.38 31.42
C ASP A 287 -18.60 9.80 30.94
N ARG A 288 -17.77 9.30 31.88
CA ARG A 288 -16.50 8.67 31.54
C ARG A 288 -16.67 7.41 30.70
N LEU A 289 -17.66 6.57 31.01
CA LEU A 289 -17.99 5.39 30.19
C LEU A 289 -18.36 5.76 28.76
N ARG A 290 -19.20 6.79 28.58
CA ARG A 290 -19.61 7.28 27.26
C ARG A 290 -18.42 7.81 26.46
N ASN A 291 -17.57 8.62 27.09
CA ASN A 291 -16.37 9.15 26.45
C ASN A 291 -15.40 8.03 26.07
N THR A 292 -15.14 7.08 26.98
CA THR A 292 -14.25 5.94 26.73
C THR A 292 -14.73 5.08 25.55
N LEU A 293 -16.03 4.73 25.50
CA LEU A 293 -16.58 3.96 24.40
C LEU A 293 -16.66 4.77 23.10
N GLY A 294 -16.94 6.07 23.17
CA GLY A 294 -16.87 6.97 22.02
C GLY A 294 -15.47 7.03 21.40
N ASP A 295 -14.45 7.18 22.23
CA ASP A 295 -13.05 7.21 21.79
C ASP A 295 -12.61 5.87 21.18
N LEU A 296 -13.02 4.73 21.75
CA LEU A 296 -12.70 3.41 21.20
C LEU A 296 -13.40 3.13 19.87
N LEU A 297 -14.68 3.53 19.73
CA LEU A 297 -15.40 3.42 18.45
C LEU A 297 -14.78 4.30 17.39
N GLU A 298 -14.35 5.50 17.76
CA GLU A 298 -13.64 6.42 16.87
C GLU A 298 -12.26 5.88 16.47
N ALA A 299 -11.52 5.29 17.41
CA ALA A 299 -10.26 4.62 17.10
C ALA A 299 -10.45 3.50 16.06
N CYS A 300 -11.52 2.70 16.19
CA CYS A 300 -11.86 1.69 15.18
C CYS A 300 -12.21 2.33 13.83
N ARG A 301 -12.94 3.45 13.80
CA ARG A 301 -13.34 4.16 12.59
C ARG A 301 -12.11 4.72 11.84
N VAL A 302 -11.26 5.48 12.52
CA VAL A 302 -10.11 6.10 11.87
C VAL A 302 -9.10 5.06 11.39
N THR A 303 -8.93 3.95 12.16
CA THR A 303 -8.11 2.81 11.71
C THR A 303 -8.69 2.17 10.46
N ALA A 304 -10.02 1.93 10.40
CA ALA A 304 -10.68 1.36 9.23
C ALA A 304 -10.46 2.22 7.98
N LEU A 305 -10.56 3.54 8.10
CA LEU A 305 -10.30 4.45 6.98
C LEU A 305 -8.84 4.43 6.54
N ALA A 306 -7.90 4.41 7.48
CA ALA A 306 -6.47 4.38 7.16
C ALA A 306 -6.03 3.05 6.52
N VAL A 307 -6.66 1.92 6.88
CA VAL A 307 -6.36 0.62 6.25
C VAL A 307 -7.13 0.38 4.95
N ALA A 308 -8.07 1.24 4.58
CA ALA A 308 -8.90 1.06 3.37
C ALA A 308 -8.09 0.86 2.07
N PRO A 309 -6.97 1.55 1.84
CA PRO A 309 -6.12 1.29 0.66
C PRO A 309 -5.54 -0.14 0.63
N PHE A 310 -5.37 -0.76 1.78
CA PHE A 310 -4.81 -2.10 1.95
C PHE A 310 -5.90 -3.17 1.99
N MET A 311 -6.98 -2.92 2.75
CA MET A 311 -8.05 -3.85 3.06
C MET A 311 -9.43 -3.20 2.84
N PRO A 312 -9.83 -2.93 1.58
CA PRO A 312 -11.05 -2.17 1.28
C PRO A 312 -12.33 -2.86 1.74
N ALA A 313 -12.44 -4.17 1.61
CA ALA A 313 -13.63 -4.91 2.03
C ALA A 313 -13.75 -4.97 3.56
N ALA A 314 -12.64 -5.18 4.27
CA ALA A 314 -12.61 -5.16 5.73
C ALA A 314 -12.96 -3.76 6.27
N ALA A 315 -12.41 -2.70 5.68
CA ALA A 315 -12.74 -1.32 6.06
C ALA A 315 -14.24 -1.03 5.92
N ALA A 316 -14.86 -1.44 4.81
CA ALA A 316 -16.30 -1.29 4.60
C ALA A 316 -17.13 -2.05 5.67
N ARG A 317 -16.71 -3.26 6.03
CA ARG A 317 -17.36 -4.07 7.07
C ARG A 317 -17.23 -3.45 8.46
N VAL A 318 -16.07 -2.87 8.80
CA VAL A 318 -15.87 -2.13 10.05
C VAL A 318 -16.83 -0.94 10.12
N MET A 319 -16.89 -0.12 9.06
CA MET A 319 -17.77 1.04 9.00
C MET A 319 -19.24 0.62 9.16
N SER A 320 -19.67 -0.45 8.50
CA SER A 320 -21.02 -1.01 8.64
C SER A 320 -21.32 -1.42 10.09
N GLN A 321 -20.39 -2.11 10.76
CA GLN A 321 -20.53 -2.52 12.16
C GLN A 321 -20.57 -1.33 13.13
N LEU A 322 -19.90 -0.23 12.78
CA LEU A 322 -19.97 1.02 13.52
C LEU A 322 -21.26 1.82 13.23
N GLY A 323 -22.15 1.32 12.35
CA GLY A 323 -23.35 2.05 11.92
C GLY A 323 -23.06 3.30 11.11
N LEU A 324 -21.97 3.29 10.34
CA LEU A 324 -21.52 4.40 9.53
C LEU A 324 -21.54 4.03 8.04
N ALA A 325 -21.89 5.01 7.20
CA ALA A 325 -21.74 4.85 5.77
C ALA A 325 -20.25 4.80 5.40
N TYR A 326 -19.88 3.84 4.55
CA TYR A 326 -18.54 3.81 3.98
C TYR A 326 -18.50 4.79 2.79
N GLY A 327 -18.04 6.01 3.05
CA GLY A 327 -18.09 7.13 2.08
C GLY A 327 -16.90 7.22 1.13
N TYR A 328 -15.92 6.32 1.23
CA TYR A 328 -14.79 6.30 0.31
C TYR A 328 -15.17 5.49 -0.94
N GLN A 329 -16.00 6.07 -1.79
CA GLN A 329 -16.16 5.63 -3.17
C GLN A 329 -15.50 6.70 -4.04
N ASP A 330 -14.34 6.37 -4.59
CA ASP A 330 -13.74 7.16 -5.66
C ASP A 330 -14.55 6.93 -6.96
N ASN A 331 -15.67 7.63 -7.04
CA ASN A 331 -16.50 7.68 -8.24
C ASN A 331 -16.26 8.94 -9.07
N GLY A 332 -15.10 9.60 -8.86
CA GLY A 332 -14.72 10.82 -9.58
C GLY A 332 -15.60 12.05 -9.27
N SER A 333 -16.49 11.97 -8.30
CA SER A 333 -17.49 13.01 -7.96
C SER A 333 -17.11 13.90 -6.77
N GLY A 334 -15.81 13.94 -6.37
CA GLY A 334 -15.36 14.87 -5.35
C GLY A 334 -15.79 14.53 -3.92
N GLY A 335 -15.83 13.25 -3.56
CA GLY A 335 -16.01 12.81 -2.19
C GLY A 335 -14.93 13.36 -1.25
N PRO A 336 -15.16 13.35 0.09
CA PRO A 336 -14.21 13.89 1.06
C PRO A 336 -12.86 13.17 0.93
N ARG A 337 -11.78 13.91 1.08
CA ARG A 337 -10.43 13.35 1.08
C ARG A 337 -10.24 12.42 2.26
N LEU A 338 -9.42 11.40 2.11
CA LEU A 338 -9.10 10.48 3.21
C LEU A 338 -8.64 11.23 4.47
N SER A 339 -7.82 12.28 4.31
CA SER A 339 -7.33 13.11 5.41
C SER A 339 -8.46 13.83 6.17
N GLU A 340 -9.50 14.24 5.48
CA GLU A 340 -10.68 14.89 6.07
C GLU A 340 -11.55 13.85 6.79
N SER A 341 -11.81 12.72 6.13
CA SER A 341 -12.61 11.62 6.68
C SER A 341 -11.95 10.95 7.88
N ALA A 342 -10.61 10.84 7.89
CA ALA A 342 -9.84 10.25 8.98
C ALA A 342 -9.52 11.24 10.12
N ALA A 343 -9.99 12.48 10.06
CA ALA A 343 -9.89 13.39 11.19
C ALA A 343 -10.69 12.84 12.39
N TRP A 344 -10.12 12.99 13.59
CA TRP A 344 -10.77 12.56 14.83
C TRP A 344 -12.09 13.33 15.06
N GLY A 345 -13.17 12.60 15.34
CA GLY A 345 -14.50 13.16 15.52
C GLY A 345 -15.26 13.47 14.24
N ALA A 346 -14.69 13.17 13.06
CA ALA A 346 -15.36 13.46 11.78
C ALA A 346 -16.60 12.61 11.49
N SER A 347 -16.95 11.64 12.32
CA SER A 347 -18.23 10.89 12.23
C SER A 347 -19.46 11.74 12.50
N GLY A 348 -19.29 12.89 13.16
CA GLY A 348 -20.20 14.03 13.20
C GLY A 348 -21.46 13.91 14.05
N GLU A 349 -21.95 12.70 14.41
CA GLU A 349 -23.22 12.53 15.10
C GLU A 349 -23.26 11.28 16.01
N VAL A 350 -24.04 11.38 17.09
CA VAL A 350 -24.46 10.21 17.87
C VAL A 350 -25.32 9.30 16.97
N GLY A 351 -25.11 8.00 17.05
CA GLY A 351 -25.82 7.04 16.21
C GLY A 351 -26.03 5.69 16.91
N GLN A 352 -26.27 4.67 16.13
CA GLN A 352 -26.38 3.29 16.59
C GLN A 352 -25.31 2.44 15.88
N ILE A 353 -24.74 1.49 16.59
CA ILE A 353 -23.86 0.48 15.97
C ILE A 353 -24.69 -0.46 15.10
N GLY A 354 -24.07 -1.00 14.05
CA GLY A 354 -24.68 -1.96 13.14
C GLY A 354 -24.62 -3.41 13.66
N ALA A 355 -24.99 -4.35 12.80
CA ALA A 355 -24.91 -5.77 13.09
C ALA A 355 -23.46 -6.20 13.28
N GLN A 356 -23.19 -6.95 14.34
CA GLN A 356 -21.84 -7.41 14.68
C GLN A 356 -21.53 -8.74 13.99
N GLU A 357 -20.32 -8.86 13.49
CA GLU A 357 -19.77 -10.09 12.93
C GLU A 357 -18.28 -10.21 13.25
N ILE A 358 -17.75 -11.43 13.22
CA ILE A 358 -16.30 -11.65 13.33
C ILE A 358 -15.64 -11.14 12.05
N LEU A 359 -14.81 -10.10 12.20
CA LEU A 359 -14.17 -9.46 11.05
C LEU A 359 -13.04 -10.34 10.48
N PHE A 360 -12.17 -10.88 11.33
CA PHE A 360 -11.03 -11.71 10.99
C PHE A 360 -11.04 -13.01 11.81
N PRO A 361 -11.60 -14.11 11.27
CA PRO A 361 -11.51 -15.42 11.92
C PRO A 361 -10.05 -15.84 12.06
N ARG A 362 -9.71 -16.46 13.18
CA ARG A 362 -8.37 -17.02 13.35
C ARG A 362 -8.12 -18.15 12.36
N VAL A 363 -6.95 -18.16 11.75
CA VAL A 363 -6.52 -19.16 10.79
C VAL A 363 -5.61 -20.18 11.48
N GLU A 364 -5.88 -21.45 11.32
CA GLU A 364 -5.02 -22.54 11.78
C GLU A 364 -4.13 -22.99 10.61
N ILE A 365 -2.84 -23.14 10.88
CA ILE A 365 -1.91 -23.76 9.94
C ILE A 365 -2.02 -25.28 10.22
N GLU A 366 -2.63 -26.02 9.31
CA GLU A 366 -2.41 -27.45 9.29
C GLU A 366 -0.94 -27.67 8.91
N LEU A 367 -0.09 -27.94 9.91
CA LEU A 367 1.26 -28.41 9.65
C LEU A 367 1.12 -29.69 8.81
N ALA A 368 1.41 -29.59 7.52
CA ALA A 368 1.57 -30.77 6.70
C ALA A 368 2.58 -31.65 7.43
N SER A 369 2.09 -32.72 8.03
CA SER A 369 2.93 -33.76 8.62
C SER A 369 3.81 -34.28 7.51
N SER A 370 5.08 -33.85 7.56
CA SER A 370 6.21 -34.29 6.70
C SER A 370 6.39 -35.78 6.72
#